data_2b96d088d6fe359c1aca357d5881070f
#
_entry.id   2b96d088d6fe359c1aca357d5881070f
#
_cell.length_a   1.000
_cell.length_b   1.000
_cell.length_c   1.000
_cell.angle_alpha   90.00
_cell.angle_beta   90.00
_cell.angle_gamma   90.00
#
_symmetry.space_group_name_H-M   'P 1'
#
loop_
_entity.id
_entity.type
_entity.pdbx_description
1 polymer ?
#
loop_
_entity_poly.entity_id
_entity_poly.type
_entity_poly.pdbx_seq_one_letter_code
_entity_poly.pdbx_strand_id
1 'polypeptide(L)'
;MDGSSDWRFKTHLANLPIYYEYKDEGIDNTDAIKGTYLDNYRQIWDLYINNATCKPTELSTKTADDATADFVTGDAVFYQNGTWEYNNIKDVGDDNLGILPIYIGVEGEEDQGICTGTEKLLVCKLQSI
;
A
#
# COMPACT_ATOMS: atom_id res chain seq x y z
N MET A 1 7.13 -7.70 -3.60
CA MET A 1 6.97 -6.81 -2.41
C MET A 1 8.24 -6.80 -1.59
N ASP A 2 8.64 -5.64 -1.04
CA ASP A 2 9.75 -5.51 -0.10
C ASP A 2 9.35 -6.05 1.27
N GLY A 3 9.75 -7.25 1.58
CA GLY A 3 9.44 -7.93 2.85
C GLY A 3 10.45 -7.63 3.96
N SER A 4 11.58 -7.01 3.63
CA SER A 4 12.61 -6.63 4.62
C SER A 4 12.23 -5.36 5.39
N SER A 5 11.29 -4.58 4.89
CA SER A 5 10.88 -3.29 5.48
C SER A 5 9.56 -3.42 6.24
N ASP A 6 9.64 -3.53 7.54
CA ASP A 6 8.48 -3.73 8.44
C ASP A 6 7.46 -2.59 8.42
N TRP A 7 7.88 -1.36 8.10
CA TRP A 7 7.00 -0.19 8.00
C TRP A 7 5.92 -0.33 6.91
N ARG A 8 6.18 -1.12 5.86
CA ARG A 8 5.19 -1.39 4.83
C ARG A 8 3.98 -2.11 5.40
N PHE A 9 4.21 -3.07 6.27
CA PHE A 9 3.15 -3.82 6.95
C PHE A 9 2.46 -2.97 8.01
N LYS A 10 3.25 -2.26 8.82
CA LYS A 10 2.75 -1.50 9.96
C LYS A 10 1.98 -0.25 9.56
N THR A 11 2.41 0.42 8.51
CA THR A 11 1.82 1.72 8.12
C THR A 11 0.97 1.62 6.85
N HIS A 12 1.48 1.04 5.77
CA HIS A 12 0.73 1.02 4.52
C HIS A 12 -0.45 0.07 4.55
N LEU A 13 -0.26 -1.16 5.05
CA LEU A 13 -1.33 -2.15 5.01
C LEU A 13 -2.26 -2.07 6.23
N ALA A 14 -1.73 -1.77 7.42
CA ALA A 14 -2.54 -1.69 8.63
C ALA A 14 -3.45 -0.47 8.68
N ASN A 15 -3.13 0.61 7.97
CA ASN A 15 -3.94 1.82 7.98
C ASN A 15 -5.34 1.64 7.39
N LEU A 16 -5.50 0.79 6.37
CA LEU A 16 -6.78 0.61 5.69
C LEU A 16 -7.87 0.01 6.61
N PRO A 17 -7.65 -1.13 7.28
CA PRO A 17 -8.64 -1.68 8.20
C PRO A 17 -8.95 -0.73 9.36
N ILE A 18 -7.96 0.01 9.87
CA ILE A 18 -8.16 1.03 10.91
C ILE A 18 -9.00 2.19 10.38
N TYR A 19 -8.72 2.66 9.16
CA TYR A 19 -9.49 3.71 8.51
C TYR A 19 -10.97 3.34 8.37
N TYR A 20 -11.28 2.13 7.92
CA TYR A 20 -12.67 1.69 7.78
C TYR A 20 -13.36 1.54 9.14
N GLU A 21 -12.67 1.03 10.16
CA GLU A 21 -13.21 0.97 11.51
C GLU A 21 -13.55 2.38 12.03
N TYR A 22 -12.65 3.35 11.84
CA TYR A 22 -12.90 4.73 12.25
C TYR A 22 -14.05 5.38 11.49
N LYS A 23 -14.14 5.12 10.19
CA LYS A 23 -15.24 5.60 9.35
C LYS A 23 -16.60 5.08 9.84
N ASP A 24 -16.69 3.79 10.14
CA ASP A 24 -17.92 3.16 10.61
C ASP A 24 -18.34 3.66 11.99
N GLU A 25 -17.37 3.88 12.88
CA GLU A 25 -17.61 4.40 14.23
C GLU A 25 -17.83 5.92 14.27
N GLY A 26 -17.53 6.62 13.18
CA GLY A 26 -17.62 8.09 13.12
C GLY A 26 -16.62 8.78 14.04
N ILE A 27 -15.44 8.20 14.25
CA ILE A 27 -14.37 8.70 15.11
C ILE A 27 -13.11 9.01 14.31
N ASP A 28 -12.23 9.83 14.84
CA ASP A 28 -10.92 10.17 14.28
C ASP A 28 -9.73 9.73 15.14
N ASN A 29 -9.99 9.27 16.37
CA ASN A 29 -9.01 8.70 17.28
C ASN A 29 -9.64 7.73 18.29
N THR A 30 -8.83 6.84 18.87
CA THR A 30 -9.24 5.94 19.94
C THR A 30 -8.04 5.47 20.76
N ASP A 31 -8.24 5.15 22.02
CA ASP A 31 -7.20 4.53 22.86
C ASP A 31 -6.98 3.04 22.49
N ALA A 32 -7.98 2.40 21.86
CA ALA A 32 -7.90 1.01 21.44
C ALA A 32 -8.85 0.73 20.26
N ILE A 33 -8.32 0.10 19.21
CA ILE A 33 -9.12 -0.39 18.08
C ILE A 33 -9.95 -1.60 18.49
N LYS A 34 -11.11 -1.79 17.86
CA LYS A 34 -11.99 -2.95 18.07
C LYS A 34 -11.55 -4.17 17.28
N GLY A 35 -10.85 -3.96 16.17
CA GLY A 35 -10.43 -5.00 15.26
C GLY A 35 -11.54 -5.50 14.33
N THR A 36 -12.53 -4.66 14.03
CA THR A 36 -13.68 -5.00 13.17
C THR A 36 -13.23 -5.59 11.83
N TYR A 37 -12.16 -5.04 11.23
CA TYR A 37 -11.62 -5.45 9.93
C TYR A 37 -10.36 -6.33 10.01
N LEU A 38 -10.18 -7.05 11.11
CA LEU A 38 -8.99 -7.90 11.31
C LEU A 38 -8.90 -9.03 10.27
N ASP A 39 -10.03 -9.65 9.90
CA ASP A 39 -10.06 -10.71 8.88
C ASP A 39 -9.70 -10.18 7.49
N ASN A 40 -10.15 -8.97 7.15
CA ASN A 40 -9.77 -8.28 5.91
C ASN A 40 -8.26 -7.99 5.89
N TYR A 41 -7.71 -7.53 7.01
CA TYR A 41 -6.26 -7.32 7.16
C TYR A 41 -5.47 -8.61 6.98
N ARG A 42 -5.96 -9.71 7.53
CA ARG A 42 -5.36 -11.02 7.36
C ARG A 42 -5.36 -11.46 5.90
N GLN A 43 -6.44 -11.20 5.16
CA GLN A 43 -6.51 -11.51 3.72
C GLN A 43 -5.46 -10.74 2.91
N ILE A 44 -5.20 -9.47 3.25
CA ILE A 44 -4.10 -8.71 2.64
C ILE A 44 -2.76 -9.38 2.91
N TRP A 45 -2.49 -9.80 4.13
CA TRP A 45 -1.27 -10.52 4.48
C TRP A 45 -1.12 -11.80 3.65
N ASP A 46 -2.17 -12.59 3.56
CA ASP A 46 -2.16 -13.82 2.78
C ASP A 46 -1.89 -13.55 1.30
N LEU A 47 -2.49 -12.49 0.74
CA LEU A 47 -2.23 -12.06 -0.63
C LEU A 47 -0.74 -11.72 -0.83
N TYR A 48 -0.14 -10.92 0.01
CA TYR A 48 1.25 -10.50 -0.14
C TYR A 48 2.26 -11.60 0.16
N ILE A 49 1.97 -12.49 1.09
CA ILE A 49 2.87 -13.60 1.46
C ILE A 49 2.80 -14.71 0.41
N ASN A 50 1.58 -15.15 0.05
CA ASN A 50 1.38 -16.32 -0.78
C ASN A 50 1.52 -16.05 -2.28
N ASN A 51 1.40 -14.78 -2.71
CA ASN A 51 1.53 -14.37 -4.11
C ASN A 51 2.79 -13.51 -4.34
N ALA A 52 3.76 -13.58 -3.46
CA ALA A 52 5.05 -12.94 -3.67
C ALA A 52 5.86 -13.67 -4.75
N THR A 53 6.83 -12.97 -5.35
CA THR A 53 7.80 -13.52 -6.33
C THR A 53 8.84 -14.44 -5.71
N CYS A 54 8.80 -14.65 -4.39
CA CYS A 54 9.67 -15.56 -3.65
C CYS A 54 8.83 -16.42 -2.70
N LYS A 55 9.43 -17.46 -2.13
CA LYS A 55 8.76 -18.30 -1.13
C LYS A 55 8.47 -17.48 0.14
N PRO A 56 7.38 -17.79 0.88
CA PRO A 56 7.06 -17.11 2.13
C PRO A 56 8.21 -17.06 3.14
N THR A 57 9.02 -18.12 3.21
CA THR A 57 10.19 -18.20 4.11
C THR A 57 11.36 -17.27 3.73
N GLU A 58 11.37 -16.79 2.49
CA GLU A 58 12.40 -15.91 1.94
C GLU A 58 11.95 -14.45 1.92
N LEU A 59 10.66 -14.19 2.15
CA LEU A 59 10.08 -12.85 1.98
C LEU A 59 10.75 -11.79 2.88
N SER A 60 11.15 -12.15 4.10
CA SER A 60 11.81 -11.22 5.02
C SER A 60 13.20 -10.75 4.56
N THR A 61 13.79 -11.43 3.58
CA THR A 61 15.08 -11.03 2.97
C THR A 61 14.90 -10.27 1.65
N LYS A 62 13.68 -10.23 1.11
CA LYS A 62 13.36 -9.52 -0.13
C LYS A 62 13.42 -8.02 0.10
N THR A 63 14.38 -7.36 -0.54
CA THR A 63 14.62 -5.92 -0.39
C THR A 63 13.73 -5.07 -1.30
N ALA A 64 13.77 -3.75 -1.13
CA ALA A 64 13.10 -2.81 -2.02
C ALA A 64 13.64 -2.92 -3.45
N ASP A 65 14.96 -3.02 -3.60
CA ASP A 65 15.60 -3.15 -4.92
C ASP A 65 15.20 -4.46 -5.61
N ASP A 66 15.12 -5.57 -4.87
CA ASP A 66 14.62 -6.84 -5.40
C ASP A 66 13.17 -6.73 -5.88
N ALA A 67 12.33 -6.07 -5.11
CA ALA A 67 10.92 -5.89 -5.48
C ALA A 67 10.76 -4.97 -6.71
N THR A 68 11.58 -3.94 -6.82
CA THR A 68 11.64 -3.06 -8.00
C THR A 68 12.12 -3.84 -9.22
N ALA A 69 13.17 -4.64 -9.08
CA ALA A 69 13.71 -5.47 -10.17
C ALA A 69 12.64 -6.47 -10.68
N ASP A 70 11.95 -7.20 -9.79
CA ASP A 70 10.90 -8.14 -10.17
C ASP A 70 9.78 -7.46 -10.99
N PHE A 71 9.43 -6.23 -10.65
CA PHE A 71 8.41 -5.48 -11.37
C PHE A 71 8.91 -5.02 -12.75
N VAL A 72 10.10 -4.45 -12.81
CA VAL A 72 10.70 -3.95 -14.07
C VAL A 72 10.98 -5.09 -15.06
N THR A 73 11.36 -6.29 -14.57
CA THR A 73 11.59 -7.46 -15.42
C THR A 73 10.31 -8.19 -15.81
N GLY A 74 9.16 -7.84 -15.23
CA GLY A 74 7.86 -8.46 -15.49
C GLY A 74 7.60 -9.74 -14.70
N ASP A 75 8.44 -10.09 -13.73
CA ASP A 75 8.21 -11.22 -12.81
C ASP A 75 7.08 -10.91 -11.83
N ALA A 76 6.83 -9.63 -11.55
CA ALA A 76 5.69 -9.15 -10.77
C ALA A 76 4.78 -8.26 -11.61
N VAL A 77 3.48 -8.54 -11.59
CA VAL A 77 2.45 -7.69 -12.23
C VAL A 77 2.01 -6.55 -11.31
N PHE A 78 1.98 -6.79 -10.01
CA PHE A 78 1.60 -5.80 -9.01
C PHE A 78 2.81 -5.42 -8.15
N TYR A 79 3.00 -4.11 -7.99
CA TYR A 79 4.07 -3.54 -7.19
C TYR A 79 3.51 -2.58 -6.15
N GLN A 80 3.55 -2.98 -4.88
CA GLN A 80 3.09 -2.13 -3.78
C GLN A 80 4.23 -1.21 -3.37
N ASN A 81 4.08 0.09 -3.69
CA ASN A 81 5.04 1.12 -3.30
C ASN A 81 4.37 2.51 -3.37
N GLY A 82 5.14 3.57 -3.17
CA GLY A 82 4.69 4.94 -3.30
C GLY A 82 5.19 5.60 -4.58
N THR A 83 4.64 6.76 -4.88
CA THR A 83 4.96 7.54 -6.10
C THR A 83 6.42 7.98 -6.19
N TRP A 84 7.17 7.96 -5.08
CA TRP A 84 8.62 8.21 -5.08
C TRP A 84 9.42 7.19 -5.90
N GLU A 85 8.86 5.99 -6.14
CA GLU A 85 9.49 4.94 -6.94
C GLU A 85 9.37 5.13 -8.45
N TYR A 86 8.59 6.09 -8.91
CA TYR A 86 8.36 6.30 -10.34
C TYR A 86 9.66 6.35 -11.16
N ASN A 87 10.68 7.05 -10.68
CA ASN A 87 11.96 7.15 -11.40
C ASN A 87 12.68 5.80 -11.58
N ASN A 88 12.42 4.84 -10.70
CA ASN A 88 13.02 3.50 -10.74
C ASN A 88 12.26 2.53 -11.66
N ILE A 89 10.99 2.84 -11.97
CA ILE A 89 10.11 1.96 -12.76
C ILE A 89 9.68 2.55 -14.10
N LYS A 90 9.96 3.83 -14.39
CA LYS A 90 9.51 4.53 -15.60
C LYS A 90 9.94 3.88 -16.92
N ASP A 91 11.02 3.10 -16.90
CA ASP A 91 11.51 2.41 -18.10
C ASP A 91 10.59 1.26 -18.55
N VAL A 92 9.62 0.85 -17.72
CA VAL A 92 8.51 -0.03 -18.10
C VAL A 92 7.61 0.64 -19.16
N GLY A 93 7.59 1.99 -19.19
CA GLY A 93 6.79 2.82 -20.09
C GLY A 93 5.45 3.22 -19.47
N ASP A 94 5.11 4.50 -19.56
CA ASP A 94 3.90 5.06 -18.94
C ASP A 94 2.62 4.39 -19.43
N ASP A 95 2.57 3.99 -20.71
CA ASP A 95 1.42 3.27 -21.29
C ASP A 95 1.21 1.86 -20.70
N ASN A 96 2.22 1.33 -20.02
CA ASN A 96 2.19 0.01 -19.36
C ASN A 96 2.02 0.11 -17.83
N LEU A 97 2.00 1.33 -17.27
CA LEU A 97 1.85 1.56 -15.84
C LEU A 97 0.42 1.97 -15.49
N GLY A 98 -0.15 1.32 -14.49
CA GLY A 98 -1.41 1.70 -13.87
C GLY A 98 -1.24 1.89 -12.38
N ILE A 99 -2.07 2.75 -11.77
CA ILE A 99 -2.09 2.95 -10.33
C ILE A 99 -3.45 2.51 -9.80
N LEU A 100 -3.45 1.64 -8.81
CA LEU A 100 -4.65 1.11 -8.17
C LEU A 100 -4.59 1.37 -6.66
N PRO A 101 -5.73 1.68 -6.03
CA PRO A 101 -5.84 1.62 -4.58
C PRO A 101 -5.59 0.19 -4.07
N ILE A 102 -5.19 0.07 -2.81
CA ILE A 102 -5.18 -1.22 -2.13
C ILE A 102 -6.58 -1.46 -1.59
N TYR A 103 -7.21 -2.55 -2.01
CA TYR A 103 -8.53 -2.98 -1.54
C TYR A 103 -8.40 -4.03 -0.43
N ILE A 104 -9.32 -3.99 0.53
CA ILE A 104 -9.38 -4.94 1.65
C ILE A 104 -10.61 -5.82 1.65
N GLY A 105 -11.47 -5.70 0.63
CA GLY A 105 -12.67 -6.52 0.45
C GLY A 105 -13.87 -6.04 1.25
N VAL A 106 -14.01 -4.72 1.46
CA VAL A 106 -15.19 -4.11 2.10
C VAL A 106 -16.12 -3.49 1.06
N GLU A 107 -17.41 -3.43 1.38
CA GLU A 107 -18.42 -2.81 0.51
C GLU A 107 -18.16 -1.30 0.36
N GLY A 108 -18.25 -0.78 -0.86
CA GLY A 108 -18.05 0.64 -1.16
C GLY A 108 -16.59 1.06 -1.28
N GLU A 109 -15.64 0.13 -1.23
CA GLU A 109 -14.23 0.48 -1.40
C GLU A 109 -13.85 0.82 -2.85
N GLU A 110 -14.70 0.47 -3.82
CA GLU A 110 -14.54 0.85 -5.23
C GLU A 110 -14.53 2.37 -5.45
N ASP A 111 -15.15 3.11 -4.54
CA ASP A 111 -15.18 4.58 -4.56
C ASP A 111 -14.02 5.22 -3.79
N GLN A 112 -13.14 4.42 -3.17
CA GLN A 112 -12.01 4.97 -2.43
C GLN A 112 -10.92 5.48 -3.36
N GLY A 113 -10.29 6.60 -2.96
CA GLY A 113 -9.10 7.12 -3.60
C GLY A 113 -7.84 6.37 -3.21
N ILE A 114 -6.73 6.74 -3.85
CA ILE A 114 -5.40 6.27 -3.46
C ILE A 114 -5.06 6.81 -2.06
N CYS A 115 -4.57 5.92 -1.20
CA CYS A 115 -4.10 6.32 0.13
C CYS A 115 -2.90 7.26 0.00
N THR A 116 -3.02 8.45 0.57
CA THR A 116 -1.93 9.43 0.63
C THR A 116 -1.39 9.51 2.05
N GLY A 117 -0.10 9.18 2.22
CA GLY A 117 0.60 9.48 3.46
C GLY A 117 0.98 10.95 3.51
N THR A 118 0.43 11.71 4.44
CA THR A 118 0.74 13.14 4.62
C THR A 118 1.68 13.35 5.80
N GLU A 119 2.88 12.85 5.71
CA GLU A 119 3.92 13.18 6.71
C GLU A 119 4.48 14.59 6.52
N LYS A 120 4.32 15.18 5.33
CA LYS A 120 4.76 16.56 5.02
C LYS A 120 3.75 17.23 4.12
N LEU A 121 3.15 18.33 4.62
CA LEU A 121 2.30 19.21 3.83
C LEU A 121 3.15 20.35 3.27
N LEU A 122 3.17 20.49 1.95
CA LEU A 122 3.69 21.69 1.28
C LEU A 122 2.50 22.62 1.02
N VAL A 123 2.38 23.69 1.83
CA VAL A 123 1.36 24.71 1.63
C VAL A 123 1.91 25.75 0.64
N CYS A 124 1.42 25.73 -0.59
CA CYS A 124 1.68 26.80 -1.54
C CYS A 124 0.65 27.92 -1.34
N LYS A 125 1.12 29.13 -0.99
CA LYS A 125 0.28 30.31 -1.02
C LYS A 125 0.09 30.73 -2.48
N LEU A 126 -1.11 30.56 -3.02
CA LEU A 126 -1.48 31.20 -4.28
C LEU A 126 -1.55 32.71 -4.03
N GLN A 127 -0.60 33.46 -4.59
CA GLN A 127 -0.77 34.89 -4.71
C GLN A 127 -1.83 35.12 -5.79
N SER A 128 -2.95 35.72 -5.39
CA SER A 128 -3.91 36.29 -6.33
C SER A 128 -3.22 37.42 -7.11
N ILE A 129 -3.17 37.27 -8.41
CA ILE A 129 -2.79 38.30 -9.39
C ILE A 129 -3.86 39.36 -9.39
#